data_1d5a52d4e403a9ed9ccc0f53c326dafc
#
_entry.id   1d5a52d4e403a9ed9ccc0f53c326dafc
#
_cell.length_a   1.000
_cell.length_b   1.000
_cell.length_c   1.000
_cell.angle_alpha   90.00
_cell.angle_beta   90.00
_cell.angle_gamma   90.00
#
_symmetry.space_group_name_H-M   'P 1'
#
loop_
_entity.id
_entity.type
_entity.pdbx_description
1 polymer ?
#
loop_
_entity_poly.entity_id
_entity_poly.type
_entity_poly.pdbx_seq_one_letter_code
_entity_poly.pdbx_strand_id
1 'polypeptide(L)'
;MPHNKRVLLINPWIYDFTACDFWLRPLGLLYLASIIRTHTNLEIDFLDFLDCSRLGSGFGFRSRRRSDGRASFYKEEVKKPDLFRHIPRKFSRYGWPLAQAEEFLKNLPPPEAVLLTCTMTYWYPGVQTAVELVRKIFGQVPVVLGGIYATLCPEHARRQSGAEVVVTGAGENIILPMIKEICGADSLRPGSDSVSFSGLDSLPFPAYDLYQDRSTVCLLTSKGCPLNCSYCASRLLFPGFEQRQPERVVSEILHFYGLGARHIAFYDDALLLNRQWHLSKILESIARFQIGLNFHTPNGLSPRAVDGELATLMRKAGFTSIFLSLESSDTDWLRQTGPKVEAADLERALDCLEKAGYRRHEISVYVLVGQPLQTGDQVRDSLKLVRQLGARPRLAYYSPVPGTRDYELLLEAGKLKTDSDPLVHNKLVFPYFWGSLSPEELEEIKRAGRQS
;
A
#
# COMPACT_ATOMS: atom_id res chain seq x y z
N MET A 1 -31.64 -20.18 -17.59
CA MET A 1 -30.26 -20.66 -17.80
C MET A 1 -29.60 -20.76 -16.42
N PRO A 2 -28.84 -21.80 -16.12
CA PRO A 2 -28.12 -21.81 -14.86
C PRO A 2 -27.22 -20.55 -14.81
N HIS A 3 -27.37 -19.72 -13.76
CA HIS A 3 -26.48 -18.60 -13.56
C HIS A 3 -25.08 -19.14 -13.30
N ASN A 4 -24.09 -18.66 -14.04
CA ASN A 4 -22.70 -18.99 -13.75
C ASN A 4 -22.38 -18.54 -12.33
N LYS A 5 -21.84 -19.45 -11.51
CA LYS A 5 -21.35 -19.13 -10.17
C LYS A 5 -20.31 -17.99 -10.26
N ARG A 6 -20.32 -17.08 -9.31
CA ARG A 6 -19.42 -15.91 -9.30
C ARG A 6 -18.89 -15.57 -7.93
N VAL A 7 -17.77 -14.88 -7.89
CA VAL A 7 -17.22 -14.29 -6.67
C VAL A 7 -17.06 -12.78 -6.85
N LEU A 8 -17.35 -12.04 -5.80
CA LEU A 8 -17.22 -10.60 -5.76
C LEU A 8 -15.98 -10.20 -4.93
N LEU A 9 -15.06 -9.48 -5.54
CA LEU A 9 -13.86 -8.97 -4.90
C LEU A 9 -14.02 -7.48 -4.65
N ILE A 10 -13.83 -7.03 -3.39
CA ILE A 10 -14.02 -5.64 -3.01
C ILE A 10 -12.77 -5.08 -2.32
N ASN A 11 -12.26 -3.96 -2.83
CA ASN A 11 -11.40 -3.05 -2.09
C ASN A 11 -12.28 -1.97 -1.45
N PRO A 12 -12.43 -1.94 -0.11
CA PRO A 12 -13.41 -1.09 0.57
C PRO A 12 -12.99 0.37 0.66
N TRP A 13 -13.86 1.21 1.20
CA TRP A 13 -13.61 2.61 1.53
C TRP A 13 -12.49 2.79 2.53
N ILE A 14 -11.90 3.98 2.49
CA ILE A 14 -11.00 4.46 3.54
C ILE A 14 -11.76 5.45 4.43
N TYR A 15 -11.72 5.22 5.74
CA TYR A 15 -12.18 6.17 6.75
C TYR A 15 -10.97 6.75 7.45
N ASP A 16 -10.69 8.05 7.23
CA ASP A 16 -9.48 8.69 7.73
C ASP A 16 -9.65 10.22 7.83
N PHE A 17 -8.74 10.86 8.54
CA PHE A 17 -8.56 12.31 8.53
C PHE A 17 -7.99 12.81 7.20
N THR A 18 -7.17 11.99 6.53
CA THR A 18 -6.62 12.26 5.19
C THR A 18 -6.20 10.97 4.49
N ALA A 19 -6.65 10.81 3.25
CA ALA A 19 -6.18 9.77 2.36
C ALA A 19 -5.87 10.37 0.98
N CYS A 20 -4.89 9.83 0.31
CA CYS A 20 -4.52 10.22 -1.05
C CYS A 20 -4.13 8.99 -1.85
N ASP A 21 -4.39 9.05 -3.16
CA ASP A 21 -3.83 8.08 -4.07
C ASP A 21 -2.31 8.23 -4.11
N PHE A 22 -1.61 7.18 -3.73
CA PHE A 22 -0.16 7.09 -3.77
C PHE A 22 0.27 5.94 -4.67
N TRP A 23 -0.40 5.79 -5.82
CA TRP A 23 -0.31 4.69 -6.79
C TRP A 23 -0.72 3.33 -6.23
N LEU A 24 -1.25 3.25 -5.00
CA LEU A 24 -1.62 1.99 -4.37
C LEU A 24 -2.85 1.39 -5.06
N ARG A 25 -2.75 0.10 -5.35
CA ARG A 25 -3.85 -0.75 -5.78
C ARG A 25 -3.91 -1.98 -4.87
N PRO A 26 -5.04 -2.64 -4.73
CA PRO A 26 -5.18 -3.86 -3.92
C PRO A 26 -4.50 -5.06 -4.60
N LEU A 27 -3.17 -5.01 -4.72
CA LEU A 27 -2.37 -5.93 -5.52
C LEU A 27 -2.59 -7.40 -5.14
N GLY A 28 -2.66 -7.70 -3.83
CA GLY A 28 -2.97 -9.05 -3.36
C GLY A 28 -4.32 -9.55 -3.87
N LEU A 29 -5.35 -8.68 -3.86
CA LEU A 29 -6.68 -9.03 -4.36
C LEU A 29 -6.66 -9.26 -5.88
N LEU A 30 -5.85 -8.50 -6.63
CA LEU A 30 -5.68 -8.68 -8.08
C LEU A 30 -4.94 -9.98 -8.42
N TYR A 31 -3.96 -10.40 -7.62
CA TYR A 31 -3.35 -11.74 -7.74
C TYR A 31 -4.38 -12.83 -7.50
N LEU A 32 -5.19 -12.74 -6.43
CA LEU A 32 -6.25 -13.70 -6.15
C LEU A 32 -7.28 -13.77 -7.30
N ALA A 33 -7.65 -12.61 -7.88
CA ALA A 33 -8.53 -12.56 -9.04
C ALA A 33 -7.95 -13.35 -10.22
N SER A 34 -6.65 -13.19 -10.51
CA SER A 34 -5.98 -13.94 -11.58
C SER A 34 -5.92 -15.44 -11.29
N ILE A 35 -5.64 -15.83 -10.04
CA ILE A 35 -5.61 -17.25 -9.63
C ILE A 35 -7.00 -17.86 -9.81
N ILE A 36 -8.06 -17.21 -9.29
CA ILE A 36 -9.43 -17.69 -9.42
C ILE A 36 -9.81 -17.84 -10.90
N ARG A 37 -9.56 -16.83 -11.72
CA ARG A 37 -9.88 -16.85 -13.15
C ARG A 37 -9.14 -17.96 -13.91
N THR A 38 -7.91 -18.26 -13.52
CA THR A 38 -7.10 -19.30 -14.16
C THR A 38 -7.52 -20.70 -13.78
N HIS A 39 -7.89 -20.91 -12.51
CA HIS A 39 -8.06 -22.24 -11.91
C HIS A 39 -9.50 -22.61 -11.59
N THR A 40 -10.47 -21.74 -11.86
CA THR A 40 -11.88 -22.00 -11.57
C THR A 40 -12.78 -21.70 -12.78
N ASN A 41 -14.04 -22.14 -12.70
CA ASN A 41 -15.10 -21.83 -13.66
C ASN A 41 -15.94 -20.63 -13.18
N LEU A 42 -15.51 -19.91 -12.13
CA LEU A 42 -16.25 -18.79 -11.55
C LEU A 42 -16.06 -17.52 -12.39
N GLU A 43 -17.13 -16.75 -12.50
CA GLU A 43 -17.05 -15.36 -12.95
C GLU A 43 -16.55 -14.48 -11.83
N ILE A 44 -15.83 -13.41 -12.18
CA ILE A 44 -15.28 -12.45 -11.22
C ILE A 44 -15.92 -11.08 -11.42
N ASP A 45 -16.56 -10.59 -10.37
CA ASP A 45 -16.88 -9.18 -10.23
C ASP A 45 -15.82 -8.52 -9.33
N PHE A 46 -15.28 -7.39 -9.79
CA PHE A 46 -14.26 -6.65 -9.04
C PHE A 46 -14.70 -5.21 -8.84
N LEU A 47 -14.68 -4.77 -7.58
CA LEU A 47 -15.01 -3.41 -7.17
C LEU A 47 -13.90 -2.83 -6.31
N ASP A 48 -13.25 -1.81 -6.82
CA ASP A 48 -12.39 -0.93 -6.03
C ASP A 48 -13.18 0.35 -5.72
N PHE A 49 -13.70 0.48 -4.50
CA PHE A 49 -14.46 1.67 -4.12
C PHE A 49 -13.61 2.95 -4.09
N LEU A 50 -12.29 2.84 -4.18
CA LEU A 50 -11.40 4.00 -4.32
C LEU A 50 -11.26 4.45 -5.78
N ASP A 51 -11.58 3.58 -6.75
CA ASP A 51 -11.52 3.89 -8.18
C ASP A 51 -12.80 4.59 -8.67
N CYS A 52 -12.77 5.90 -8.67
CA CYS A 52 -13.90 6.71 -9.17
C CYS A 52 -14.00 6.76 -10.71
N SER A 53 -13.16 6.06 -11.47
CA SER A 53 -13.22 6.05 -12.95
C SER A 53 -14.50 5.39 -13.48
N ARG A 54 -15.10 4.47 -12.71
CA ARG A 54 -16.38 3.81 -13.03
C ARG A 54 -17.61 4.66 -12.76
N LEU A 55 -17.49 5.71 -11.93
CA LEU A 55 -18.60 6.62 -11.70
C LEU A 55 -18.77 7.49 -12.94
N GLY A 56 -19.86 7.33 -13.67
CA GLY A 56 -20.13 8.02 -14.92
C GLY A 56 -20.06 9.56 -14.80
N SER A 57 -19.98 10.24 -15.93
CA SER A 57 -19.89 11.71 -16.00
C SER A 57 -21.05 12.46 -15.33
N GLY A 58 -22.21 11.80 -15.11
CA GLY A 58 -23.36 12.35 -14.39
C GLY A 58 -23.16 12.51 -12.89
N PHE A 59 -22.10 11.91 -12.31
CA PHE A 59 -21.86 11.98 -10.87
C PHE A 59 -21.27 13.34 -10.40
N GLY A 60 -20.81 14.20 -11.32
CA GLY A 60 -20.28 15.54 -10.98
C GLY A 60 -18.88 15.54 -10.37
N PHE A 61 -18.30 14.39 -10.03
CA PHE A 61 -16.92 14.24 -9.58
C PHE A 61 -16.06 13.66 -10.70
N ARG A 62 -15.13 14.47 -11.21
CA ARG A 62 -14.08 13.97 -12.11
C ARG A 62 -12.82 13.73 -11.28
N SER A 63 -12.44 12.48 -11.13
CA SER A 63 -11.12 12.15 -10.61
C SER A 63 -10.05 12.78 -11.50
N ARG A 64 -9.39 13.82 -10.98
CA ARG A 64 -8.35 14.53 -11.74
C ARG A 64 -7.03 13.80 -11.53
N ARG A 65 -6.54 13.13 -12.57
CA ARG A 65 -5.18 12.58 -12.53
C ARG A 65 -4.16 13.72 -12.64
N ARG A 66 -3.12 13.61 -11.85
CA ARG A 66 -1.93 14.45 -11.91
C ARG A 66 -1.01 13.94 -13.00
N SER A 67 -0.03 14.75 -13.40
CA SER A 67 1.00 14.36 -14.36
C SER A 67 1.84 13.14 -13.94
N ASP A 68 1.88 12.84 -12.64
CA ASP A 68 2.55 11.68 -12.07
C ASP A 68 1.66 10.43 -11.96
N GLY A 69 0.47 10.45 -12.52
CA GLY A 69 -0.46 9.32 -12.55
C GLY A 69 -1.33 9.14 -11.29
N ARG A 70 -1.09 9.90 -10.22
CA ARG A 70 -1.94 9.85 -9.01
C ARG A 70 -3.29 10.50 -9.28
N ALA A 71 -4.33 9.94 -8.66
CA ALA A 71 -5.69 10.47 -8.72
C ALA A 71 -6.11 11.09 -7.38
N SER A 72 -7.24 11.76 -7.36
CA SER A 72 -7.89 12.20 -6.12
C SER A 72 -9.07 11.27 -5.83
N PHE A 73 -9.20 10.85 -4.58
CA PHE A 73 -10.39 10.12 -4.14
C PHE A 73 -11.56 11.10 -3.95
N TYR A 74 -12.75 10.66 -4.31
CA TYR A 74 -13.96 11.30 -3.82
C TYR A 74 -14.02 11.14 -2.29
N LYS A 75 -14.57 12.14 -1.59
CA LYS A 75 -14.68 12.07 -0.13
C LYS A 75 -15.94 12.76 0.36
N GLU A 76 -16.49 12.21 1.41
CA GLU A 76 -17.58 12.78 2.19
C GLU A 76 -17.16 12.91 3.66
N GLU A 77 -17.46 14.06 4.28
CA GLU A 77 -17.27 14.20 5.73
C GLU A 77 -18.28 13.32 6.46
N VAL A 78 -17.80 12.56 7.44
CA VAL A 78 -18.62 11.65 8.23
C VAL A 78 -18.44 11.92 9.72
N LYS A 79 -19.39 11.43 10.54
CA LYS A 79 -19.26 11.51 11.99
C LYS A 79 -17.98 10.77 12.42
N LYS A 80 -17.18 11.44 13.24
CA LYS A 80 -15.99 10.82 13.83
C LYS A 80 -16.38 9.70 14.80
N PRO A 81 -15.60 8.61 14.87
CA PRO A 81 -15.68 7.67 15.98
C PRO A 81 -15.55 8.42 17.32
N ASP A 82 -16.23 7.95 18.34
CA ASP A 82 -16.22 8.59 19.68
C ASP A 82 -14.80 8.72 20.24
N LEU A 83 -13.94 7.76 19.94
CA LEU A 83 -12.52 7.76 20.26
C LEU A 83 -11.79 9.02 19.75
N PHE A 84 -12.21 9.57 18.62
CA PHE A 84 -11.60 10.74 17.98
C PHE A 84 -12.34 12.06 18.23
N ARG A 85 -13.35 12.08 19.10
CA ARG A 85 -14.21 13.26 19.32
C ARG A 85 -13.42 14.52 19.68
N HIS A 86 -12.36 14.37 20.48
CA HIS A 86 -11.51 15.47 20.93
C HIS A 86 -10.49 15.98 19.90
N ILE A 87 -10.30 15.26 18.78
CA ILE A 87 -9.33 15.66 17.76
C ILE A 87 -9.93 16.75 16.85
N PRO A 88 -9.35 17.97 16.74
CA PRO A 88 -9.93 19.09 16.02
C PRO A 88 -9.66 18.98 14.50
N ARG A 89 -10.01 17.85 13.90
CA ARG A 89 -9.85 17.58 12.45
C ARG A 89 -11.10 16.92 11.89
N LYS A 90 -11.42 17.21 10.61
CA LYS A 90 -12.50 16.53 9.90
C LYS A 90 -12.12 15.09 9.61
N PHE A 91 -13.07 14.19 9.75
CA PHE A 91 -12.95 12.78 9.43
C PHE A 91 -13.83 12.48 8.20
N SER A 92 -13.33 11.73 7.26
CA SER A 92 -14.02 11.53 5.99
C SER A 92 -13.98 10.08 5.56
N ARG A 93 -15.02 9.68 4.84
CA ARG A 93 -15.03 8.47 4.02
C ARG A 93 -14.53 8.83 2.63
N TYR A 94 -13.50 8.12 2.18
CA TYR A 94 -12.91 8.24 0.86
C TYR A 94 -13.33 7.08 -0.02
N GLY A 95 -13.71 7.37 -1.25
CA GLY A 95 -14.18 6.40 -2.23
C GLY A 95 -15.61 6.68 -2.68
N TRP A 96 -16.23 5.75 -3.37
CA TRP A 96 -17.58 5.92 -3.95
C TRP A 96 -18.60 6.41 -2.91
N PRO A 97 -19.57 7.26 -3.28
CA PRO A 97 -20.73 7.50 -2.44
C PRO A 97 -21.48 6.20 -2.16
N LEU A 98 -21.97 6.03 -0.93
CA LEU A 98 -22.69 4.80 -0.53
C LEU A 98 -23.88 4.49 -1.43
N ALA A 99 -24.63 5.51 -1.83
CA ALA A 99 -25.82 5.32 -2.68
C ALA A 99 -25.45 4.70 -4.04
N GLN A 100 -24.36 5.15 -4.67
CA GLN A 100 -23.89 4.58 -5.94
C GLN A 100 -23.35 3.17 -5.77
N ALA A 101 -22.63 2.91 -4.68
CA ALA A 101 -22.17 1.56 -4.38
C ALA A 101 -23.35 0.61 -4.15
N GLU A 102 -24.37 1.04 -3.41
CA GLU A 102 -25.59 0.28 -3.18
C GLU A 102 -26.35 0.02 -4.48
N GLU A 103 -26.54 1.05 -5.30
CA GLU A 103 -27.21 0.91 -6.60
C GLU A 103 -26.44 -0.05 -7.53
N PHE A 104 -25.11 0.08 -7.58
CA PHE A 104 -24.28 -0.79 -8.40
C PHE A 104 -24.41 -2.26 -7.95
N LEU A 105 -24.28 -2.53 -6.65
CA LEU A 105 -24.38 -3.89 -6.10
C LEU A 105 -25.77 -4.51 -6.30
N LYS A 106 -26.85 -3.73 -6.23
CA LYS A 106 -28.21 -4.22 -6.51
C LYS A 106 -28.39 -4.72 -7.94
N ASN A 107 -27.59 -4.22 -8.87
CA ASN A 107 -27.63 -4.63 -10.28
C ASN A 107 -26.71 -5.84 -10.58
N LEU A 108 -25.91 -6.30 -9.61
CA LEU A 108 -25.11 -7.52 -9.76
C LEU A 108 -25.94 -8.76 -9.40
N PRO A 109 -25.75 -9.87 -10.11
CA PRO A 109 -26.24 -11.16 -9.65
C PRO A 109 -25.61 -11.54 -8.30
N PRO A 110 -26.33 -12.28 -7.42
CA PRO A 110 -25.80 -12.71 -6.14
C PRO A 110 -24.50 -13.52 -6.31
N PRO A 111 -23.42 -13.18 -5.58
CA PRO A 111 -22.18 -13.96 -5.60
C PRO A 111 -22.26 -15.15 -4.65
N GLU A 112 -21.46 -16.20 -4.92
CA GLU A 112 -21.28 -17.35 -4.01
C GLU A 112 -20.43 -16.97 -2.79
N ALA A 113 -19.51 -16.01 -2.95
CA ALA A 113 -18.65 -15.48 -1.89
C ALA A 113 -18.22 -14.04 -2.19
N VAL A 114 -17.89 -13.29 -1.13
CA VAL A 114 -17.31 -11.95 -1.23
C VAL A 114 -15.91 -11.95 -0.59
N LEU A 115 -14.92 -11.52 -1.34
CA LEU A 115 -13.53 -11.39 -0.86
C LEU A 115 -13.22 -9.92 -0.61
N LEU A 116 -12.83 -9.58 0.63
CA LEU A 116 -12.47 -8.23 1.06
C LEU A 116 -10.99 -8.15 1.40
N THR A 117 -10.39 -7.00 1.17
CA THR A 117 -9.03 -6.68 1.64
C THR A 117 -9.05 -5.42 2.50
N CYS A 118 -8.00 -5.23 3.31
CA CYS A 118 -7.78 -3.98 4.03
C CYS A 118 -6.27 -3.76 4.20
N THR A 119 -5.78 -2.64 3.68
CA THR A 119 -4.34 -2.35 3.55
C THR A 119 -3.75 -1.59 4.74
N MET A 120 -4.57 -1.14 5.69
CA MET A 120 -4.10 -0.50 6.94
C MET A 120 -4.95 -0.99 8.12
N THR A 121 -4.33 -1.17 9.28
CA THR A 121 -5.02 -1.67 10.48
C THR A 121 -6.21 -0.78 10.88
N TYR A 122 -6.07 0.53 10.79
CA TYR A 122 -7.06 1.52 11.20
C TYR A 122 -8.08 1.92 10.12
N TRP A 123 -8.05 1.28 8.93
CA TRP A 123 -9.07 1.48 7.90
C TRP A 123 -10.20 0.45 7.96
N TYR A 124 -10.22 -0.38 9.00
CA TYR A 124 -11.26 -1.41 9.19
C TYR A 124 -12.71 -0.88 9.18
N PRO A 125 -13.03 0.39 9.53
CA PRO A 125 -14.40 0.87 9.39
C PRO A 125 -14.92 0.79 7.95
N GLY A 126 -14.03 0.91 6.96
CA GLY A 126 -14.41 0.68 5.55
C GLY A 126 -14.78 -0.77 5.26
N VAL A 127 -14.12 -1.73 5.92
CA VAL A 127 -14.49 -3.15 5.85
C VAL A 127 -15.88 -3.36 6.44
N GLN A 128 -16.14 -2.83 7.64
CA GLN A 128 -17.46 -2.93 8.30
C GLN A 128 -18.57 -2.39 7.39
N THR A 129 -18.39 -1.18 6.85
CA THR A 129 -19.35 -0.58 5.91
C THR A 129 -19.58 -1.46 4.68
N ALA A 130 -18.52 -2.08 4.12
CA ALA A 130 -18.65 -2.96 2.97
C ALA A 130 -19.42 -4.26 3.33
N VAL A 131 -19.12 -4.85 4.47
CA VAL A 131 -19.83 -6.05 4.96
C VAL A 131 -21.31 -5.75 5.21
N GLU A 132 -21.62 -4.63 5.89
CA GLU A 132 -23.01 -4.21 6.13
C GLU A 132 -23.77 -4.02 4.82
N LEU A 133 -23.15 -3.39 3.81
CA LEU A 133 -23.75 -3.18 2.51
C LEU A 133 -23.98 -4.50 1.76
N VAL A 134 -23.00 -5.41 1.77
CA VAL A 134 -23.11 -6.75 1.20
C VAL A 134 -24.25 -7.52 1.85
N ARG A 135 -24.34 -7.51 3.18
CA ARG A 135 -25.41 -8.16 3.92
C ARG A 135 -26.80 -7.63 3.58
N LYS A 136 -26.90 -6.30 3.48
CA LYS A 136 -28.15 -5.61 3.11
C LYS A 136 -28.67 -6.07 1.75
N ILE A 137 -27.78 -6.33 0.79
CA ILE A 137 -28.14 -6.58 -0.61
C ILE A 137 -28.23 -8.08 -0.92
N PHE A 138 -27.25 -8.85 -0.49
CA PHE A 138 -27.11 -10.26 -0.85
C PHE A 138 -27.46 -11.24 0.30
N GLY A 139 -27.81 -10.71 1.50
CA GLY A 139 -28.16 -11.55 2.65
C GLY A 139 -26.95 -12.31 3.21
N GLN A 140 -27.10 -13.60 3.42
CA GLN A 140 -26.10 -14.46 4.10
C GLN A 140 -25.03 -15.03 3.15
N VAL A 141 -24.51 -14.20 2.21
CA VAL A 141 -23.38 -14.63 1.39
C VAL A 141 -22.10 -14.68 2.24
N PRO A 142 -21.27 -15.73 2.13
CA PRO A 142 -19.99 -15.80 2.86
C PRO A 142 -19.06 -14.64 2.51
N VAL A 143 -18.54 -13.96 3.53
CA VAL A 143 -17.58 -12.87 3.41
C VAL A 143 -16.22 -13.31 3.98
N VAL A 144 -15.19 -13.21 3.17
CA VAL A 144 -13.81 -13.53 3.51
C VAL A 144 -13.00 -12.25 3.56
N LEU A 145 -12.34 -11.98 4.67
CA LEU A 145 -11.46 -10.83 4.87
C LEU A 145 -10.00 -11.27 4.93
N GLY A 146 -9.17 -10.67 4.08
CA GLY A 146 -7.72 -10.80 4.10
C GLY A 146 -7.01 -9.44 4.17
N GLY A 147 -5.69 -9.46 3.91
CA GLY A 147 -4.85 -8.26 3.85
C GLY A 147 -4.22 -7.88 5.18
N ILE A 148 -3.64 -6.67 5.22
CA ILE A 148 -2.78 -6.22 6.33
C ILE A 148 -3.53 -6.15 7.67
N TYR A 149 -4.75 -5.63 7.68
CA TYR A 149 -5.56 -5.57 8.91
C TYR A 149 -5.85 -6.96 9.47
N ALA A 150 -6.30 -7.89 8.63
CA ALA A 150 -6.59 -9.27 9.02
C ALA A 150 -5.34 -9.97 9.57
N THR A 151 -4.16 -9.67 9.00
CA THR A 151 -2.89 -10.28 9.38
C THR A 151 -2.33 -9.72 10.69
N LEU A 152 -2.36 -8.38 10.86
CA LEU A 152 -1.73 -7.71 12.00
C LEU A 152 -2.67 -7.55 13.21
N CYS A 153 -3.99 -7.60 12.98
CA CYS A 153 -5.00 -7.48 14.04
C CYS A 153 -6.05 -8.60 13.94
N PRO A 154 -5.66 -9.89 13.90
CA PRO A 154 -6.57 -11.00 13.58
C PRO A 154 -7.72 -11.13 14.57
N GLU A 155 -7.48 -10.97 15.87
CA GLU A 155 -8.51 -11.09 16.90
C GLU A 155 -9.54 -9.95 16.81
N HIS A 156 -9.07 -8.73 16.53
CA HIS A 156 -9.97 -7.60 16.30
C HIS A 156 -10.76 -7.80 15.01
N ALA A 157 -10.12 -8.28 13.94
CA ALA A 157 -10.78 -8.56 12.67
C ALA A 157 -11.90 -9.62 12.81
N ARG A 158 -11.64 -10.72 13.52
CA ARG A 158 -12.66 -11.75 13.79
C ARG A 158 -13.86 -11.23 14.59
N ARG A 159 -13.63 -10.36 15.55
CA ARG A 159 -14.70 -9.83 16.42
C ARG A 159 -15.47 -8.66 15.81
N GLN A 160 -14.82 -7.84 14.98
CA GLN A 160 -15.34 -6.52 14.62
C GLN A 160 -15.59 -6.32 13.10
N SER A 161 -15.03 -7.16 12.22
CA SER A 161 -15.17 -6.93 10.78
C SER A 161 -16.56 -7.33 10.24
N GLY A 162 -17.24 -8.27 10.88
CA GLY A 162 -18.46 -8.88 10.37
C GLY A 162 -18.25 -9.95 9.29
N ALA A 163 -16.97 -10.24 8.92
CA ALA A 163 -16.65 -11.33 8.00
C ALA A 163 -16.71 -12.69 8.70
N GLU A 164 -17.19 -13.74 7.98
CA GLU A 164 -17.23 -15.11 8.49
C GLU A 164 -15.84 -15.72 8.57
N VAL A 165 -15.00 -15.42 7.58
CA VAL A 165 -13.65 -15.97 7.48
C VAL A 165 -12.63 -14.85 7.48
N VAL A 166 -11.65 -14.94 8.39
CA VAL A 166 -10.51 -14.01 8.47
C VAL A 166 -9.24 -14.78 8.14
N VAL A 167 -8.63 -14.44 7.00
CA VAL A 167 -7.40 -15.04 6.49
C VAL A 167 -6.22 -14.17 6.86
N THR A 168 -5.26 -14.74 7.58
CA THR A 168 -3.99 -14.09 7.95
C THR A 168 -2.87 -14.51 6.99
N GLY A 169 -1.96 -13.58 6.70
CA GLY A 169 -0.82 -13.84 5.81
C GLY A 169 -1.19 -13.90 4.33
N ALA A 170 -0.41 -14.66 3.58
CA ALA A 170 -0.53 -14.80 2.14
C ALA A 170 -1.74 -15.66 1.75
N GLY A 171 -2.59 -15.15 0.85
CA GLY A 171 -3.82 -15.83 0.42
C GLY A 171 -3.64 -16.75 -0.79
N GLU A 172 -2.52 -16.70 -1.48
CA GLU A 172 -2.31 -17.31 -2.79
C GLU A 172 -2.51 -18.84 -2.77
N ASN A 173 -2.01 -19.51 -1.72
CA ASN A 173 -2.16 -20.97 -1.54
C ASN A 173 -3.44 -21.37 -0.77
N ILE A 174 -4.17 -20.39 -0.24
CA ILE A 174 -5.39 -20.62 0.54
C ILE A 174 -6.65 -20.50 -0.35
N ILE A 175 -6.58 -19.67 -1.39
CA ILE A 175 -7.76 -19.25 -2.13
C ILE A 175 -8.46 -20.42 -2.86
N LEU A 176 -7.72 -21.32 -3.51
CA LEU A 176 -8.34 -22.45 -4.24
C LEU A 176 -9.00 -23.47 -3.30
N PRO A 177 -8.36 -23.93 -2.22
CA PRO A 177 -9.04 -24.75 -1.21
C PRO A 177 -10.30 -24.09 -0.63
N MET A 178 -10.24 -22.79 -0.35
CA MET A 178 -11.36 -22.03 0.20
C MET A 178 -12.52 -21.91 -0.82
N ILE A 179 -12.21 -21.63 -2.08
CA ILE A 179 -13.23 -21.61 -3.15
C ILE A 179 -13.89 -22.98 -3.29
N LYS A 180 -13.12 -24.07 -3.20
CA LYS A 180 -13.66 -25.42 -3.21
C LYS A 180 -14.63 -25.67 -2.06
N GLU A 181 -14.31 -25.21 -0.87
CA GLU A 181 -15.14 -25.34 0.33
C GLU A 181 -16.43 -24.52 0.21
N ILE A 182 -16.35 -23.26 -0.20
CA ILE A 182 -17.49 -22.33 -0.23
C ILE A 182 -18.36 -22.56 -1.47
N CYS A 183 -17.76 -22.69 -2.65
CA CYS A 183 -18.46 -22.72 -3.94
C CYS A 183 -18.69 -24.13 -4.48
N GLY A 184 -18.12 -25.15 -3.84
CA GLY A 184 -18.18 -26.56 -4.26
C GLY A 184 -17.02 -26.98 -5.17
N ALA A 185 -16.76 -28.30 -5.19
CA ALA A 185 -15.65 -28.89 -5.94
C ALA A 185 -15.76 -28.69 -7.47
N ASP A 186 -16.98 -28.60 -7.98
CA ASP A 186 -17.31 -28.32 -9.38
C ASP A 186 -16.90 -26.91 -9.84
N SER A 187 -16.61 -26.03 -8.91
CA SER A 187 -16.09 -24.69 -9.19
C SER A 187 -14.64 -24.68 -9.66
N LEU A 188 -13.84 -25.71 -9.30
CA LEU A 188 -12.45 -25.83 -9.73
C LEU A 188 -12.35 -26.44 -11.12
N ARG A 189 -11.38 -26.00 -11.90
CA ARG A 189 -11.02 -26.66 -13.16
C ARG A 189 -10.25 -27.96 -12.89
N PRO A 190 -10.31 -28.95 -13.79
CA PRO A 190 -9.54 -30.19 -13.63
C PRO A 190 -8.06 -29.92 -13.36
N GLY A 191 -7.48 -30.58 -12.37
CA GLY A 191 -6.09 -30.45 -11.97
C GLY A 191 -5.77 -29.23 -11.08
N SER A 192 -6.74 -28.38 -10.78
CA SER A 192 -6.50 -27.19 -9.93
C SER A 192 -6.41 -27.49 -8.43
N ASP A 193 -6.88 -28.66 -8.00
CA ASP A 193 -6.82 -29.09 -6.58
C ASP A 193 -5.39 -29.21 -6.03
N SER A 194 -4.41 -29.49 -6.88
CA SER A 194 -3.00 -29.71 -6.51
C SER A 194 -2.09 -28.52 -6.80
N VAL A 195 -2.66 -27.40 -7.25
CA VAL A 195 -1.89 -26.21 -7.58
C VAL A 195 -1.36 -25.57 -6.29
N SER A 196 -0.06 -25.31 -6.27
CA SER A 196 0.64 -24.61 -5.20
C SER A 196 1.59 -23.59 -5.80
N PHE A 197 1.62 -22.40 -5.20
CA PHE A 197 2.47 -21.30 -5.63
C PHE A 197 3.70 -21.26 -4.71
N SER A 198 4.87 -21.54 -5.29
CA SER A 198 6.14 -21.61 -4.56
C SER A 198 6.84 -20.25 -4.41
N GLY A 199 6.25 -19.18 -4.94
CA GLY A 199 6.80 -17.83 -4.88
C GLY A 199 6.16 -16.91 -5.92
N LEU A 200 6.62 -15.66 -5.96
CA LEU A 200 6.06 -14.61 -6.81
C LEU A 200 6.09 -14.95 -8.31
N ASP A 201 7.13 -15.66 -8.77
CA ASP A 201 7.26 -16.01 -10.20
C ASP A 201 6.29 -17.10 -10.65
N SER A 202 5.77 -17.89 -9.70
CA SER A 202 4.76 -18.91 -10.00
C SER A 202 3.33 -18.32 -10.11
N LEU A 203 3.12 -17.08 -9.64
CA LEU A 203 1.83 -16.41 -9.70
C LEU A 203 1.50 -15.95 -11.12
N PRO A 204 0.24 -15.98 -11.55
CA PRO A 204 -0.21 -15.28 -12.73
C PRO A 204 -0.03 -13.77 -12.54
N PHE A 205 0.06 -13.00 -13.63
CA PHE A 205 0.10 -11.52 -13.52
C PHE A 205 -1.19 -11.00 -12.89
N PRO A 206 -1.12 -9.96 -12.05
CA PRO A 206 -2.31 -9.41 -11.39
C PRO A 206 -3.32 -8.86 -12.41
N ALA A 207 -4.60 -9.06 -12.13
CA ALA A 207 -5.72 -8.81 -13.03
C ALA A 207 -6.05 -7.32 -13.21
N TYR A 208 -5.11 -6.51 -13.69
CA TYR A 208 -5.33 -5.08 -13.95
C TYR A 208 -6.32 -4.80 -15.09
N ASP A 209 -6.60 -5.79 -15.93
CA ASP A 209 -7.66 -5.73 -16.94
C ASP A 209 -9.06 -5.54 -16.34
N LEU A 210 -9.26 -5.83 -15.06
CA LEU A 210 -10.49 -5.57 -14.33
C LEU A 210 -10.76 -4.07 -14.06
N TYR A 211 -9.74 -3.22 -14.14
CA TYR A 211 -9.93 -1.76 -14.07
C TYR A 211 -10.33 -1.18 -15.44
N GLN A 212 -11.19 -0.16 -15.42
CA GLN A 212 -11.47 0.64 -16.62
C GLN A 212 -10.29 1.54 -16.97
N ASP A 213 -9.75 2.24 -15.96
CA ASP A 213 -8.55 3.05 -16.11
C ASP A 213 -7.32 2.26 -15.65
N ARG A 214 -6.54 1.80 -16.62
CA ARG A 214 -5.33 0.98 -16.45
C ARG A 214 -4.05 1.80 -16.56
N SER A 215 -4.16 3.12 -16.63
CA SER A 215 -3.00 4.00 -16.86
C SER A 215 -1.98 3.99 -15.71
N THR A 216 -2.40 3.56 -14.51
CA THR A 216 -1.57 3.48 -13.32
C THR A 216 -1.69 2.11 -12.66
N VAL A 217 -0.56 1.44 -12.48
CA VAL A 217 -0.45 0.12 -11.82
C VAL A 217 0.63 0.15 -10.75
N CYS A 218 0.54 -0.75 -9.78
CA CYS A 218 1.67 -1.04 -8.88
C CYS A 218 2.22 -2.44 -9.14
N LEU A 219 3.49 -2.64 -8.81
CA LEU A 219 4.26 -3.83 -9.11
C LEU A 219 5.12 -4.21 -7.91
N LEU A 220 5.31 -5.51 -7.70
CA LEU A 220 6.32 -6.08 -6.80
C LEU A 220 7.36 -6.83 -7.64
N THR A 221 8.62 -6.48 -7.48
CA THR A 221 9.75 -7.22 -8.03
C THR A 221 10.37 -8.15 -6.98
N SER A 222 10.06 -7.87 -5.72
CA SER A 222 10.48 -8.64 -4.55
C SER A 222 9.43 -8.57 -3.44
N LYS A 223 9.51 -9.48 -2.49
CA LYS A 223 8.61 -9.58 -1.34
C LYS A 223 9.41 -9.72 -0.06
N GLY A 224 9.01 -8.96 0.97
CA GLY A 224 9.70 -8.94 2.26
C GLY A 224 10.96 -8.06 2.27
N CYS A 225 11.58 -7.97 3.44
CA CYS A 225 12.79 -7.17 3.67
C CYS A 225 13.66 -7.85 4.74
N PRO A 226 14.97 -8.04 4.52
CA PRO A 226 15.85 -8.65 5.51
C PRO A 226 16.25 -7.70 6.64
N LEU A 227 15.94 -6.40 6.52
CA LEU A 227 16.25 -5.39 7.53
C LEU A 227 15.30 -5.52 8.72
N ASN A 228 15.79 -5.16 9.91
CA ASN A 228 15.04 -5.25 11.16
C ASN A 228 14.80 -3.86 11.75
N CYS A 229 14.12 -2.98 10.98
CA CYS A 229 13.74 -1.66 11.48
C CYS A 229 12.68 -1.80 12.58
N SER A 230 12.86 -1.10 13.70
CA SER A 230 12.05 -1.23 14.91
C SER A 230 10.56 -0.92 14.71
N TYR A 231 10.25 -0.11 13.71
CA TYR A 231 8.92 0.39 13.37
C TYR A 231 8.23 -0.37 12.23
N CYS A 232 8.92 -1.29 11.55
CA CYS A 232 8.48 -1.83 10.27
C CYS A 232 7.87 -3.23 10.40
N ALA A 233 6.69 -3.42 9.80
CA ALA A 233 5.96 -4.68 9.79
C ALA A 233 6.32 -5.63 8.64
N SER A 234 7.22 -5.25 7.71
CA SER A 234 7.53 -6.07 6.53
C SER A 234 7.82 -7.53 6.88
N ARG A 235 8.63 -7.79 7.92
CA ARG A 235 8.97 -9.14 8.36
C ARG A 235 7.81 -9.92 8.99
N LEU A 236 6.83 -9.21 9.53
CA LEU A 236 5.60 -9.81 10.08
C LEU A 236 4.63 -10.20 8.97
N LEU A 237 4.57 -9.38 7.92
CA LEU A 237 3.71 -9.62 6.76
C LEU A 237 4.30 -10.65 5.81
N PHE A 238 5.62 -10.61 5.61
CA PHE A 238 6.35 -11.48 4.69
C PHE A 238 7.64 -11.97 5.36
N PRO A 239 7.61 -13.12 6.04
CA PRO A 239 8.82 -13.73 6.60
C PRO A 239 9.81 -14.07 5.49
N GLY A 240 11.06 -13.61 5.63
CA GLY A 240 12.10 -13.82 4.63
C GLY A 240 12.20 -12.71 3.59
N PHE A 241 12.91 -13.00 2.51
CA PHE A 241 13.11 -12.13 1.36
C PHE A 241 13.16 -12.97 0.08
N GLU A 242 12.34 -12.62 -0.88
CA GLU A 242 12.25 -13.28 -2.18
C GLU A 242 12.33 -12.25 -3.29
N GLN A 243 13.15 -12.48 -4.31
CA GLN A 243 13.20 -11.67 -5.54
C GLN A 243 12.76 -12.51 -6.72
N ARG A 244 12.06 -11.86 -7.64
CA ARG A 244 11.59 -12.43 -8.89
C ARG A 244 12.71 -12.46 -9.92
N GLN A 245 12.59 -13.35 -10.90
CA GLN A 245 13.47 -13.33 -12.06
C GLN A 245 13.30 -12.02 -12.86
N PRO A 246 14.39 -11.32 -13.20
CA PRO A 246 14.30 -10.06 -13.95
C PRO A 246 13.47 -10.15 -15.22
N GLU A 247 13.60 -11.26 -15.96
CA GLU A 247 12.88 -11.50 -17.22
C GLU A 247 11.36 -11.60 -17.00
N ARG A 248 10.95 -12.21 -15.88
CA ARG A 248 9.55 -12.33 -15.50
C ARG A 248 8.96 -10.97 -15.17
N VAL A 249 9.72 -10.12 -14.45
CA VAL A 249 9.32 -8.74 -14.13
C VAL A 249 9.22 -7.89 -15.41
N VAL A 250 10.20 -7.99 -16.30
CA VAL A 250 10.16 -7.29 -17.60
C VAL A 250 8.93 -7.70 -18.41
N SER A 251 8.63 -9.00 -18.46
CA SER A 251 7.45 -9.51 -19.18
C SER A 251 6.15 -8.95 -18.59
N GLU A 252 6.05 -8.82 -17.27
CA GLU A 252 4.89 -8.23 -16.60
C GLU A 252 4.78 -6.72 -16.87
N ILE A 253 5.89 -5.97 -16.85
CA ILE A 253 5.91 -4.55 -17.21
C ILE A 253 5.42 -4.34 -18.65
N LEU A 254 5.90 -5.16 -19.59
CA LEU A 254 5.46 -5.09 -20.99
C LEU A 254 3.99 -5.48 -21.16
N HIS A 255 3.51 -6.47 -20.41
CA HIS A 255 2.10 -6.82 -20.36
C HIS A 255 1.24 -5.64 -19.89
N PHE A 256 1.62 -4.97 -18.79
CA PHE A 256 0.90 -3.79 -18.32
C PHE A 256 0.96 -2.62 -19.29
N TYR A 257 2.10 -2.40 -19.94
CA TYR A 257 2.22 -1.41 -21.02
C TYR A 257 1.23 -1.71 -22.15
N GLY A 258 1.11 -2.97 -22.56
CA GLY A 258 0.13 -3.43 -23.55
C GLY A 258 -1.32 -3.23 -23.11
N LEU A 259 -1.63 -3.32 -21.80
CA LEU A 259 -2.94 -3.01 -21.23
C LEU A 259 -3.23 -1.50 -21.16
N GLY A 260 -2.25 -0.64 -21.43
CA GLY A 260 -2.40 0.82 -21.42
C GLY A 260 -1.73 1.51 -20.23
N ALA A 261 -0.96 0.81 -19.39
CA ALA A 261 -0.23 1.44 -18.29
C ALA A 261 0.82 2.45 -18.82
N ARG A 262 0.92 3.56 -18.13
CA ARG A 262 1.90 4.64 -18.38
C ARG A 262 2.65 5.03 -17.11
N HIS A 263 2.11 4.66 -15.96
CA HIS A 263 2.69 4.89 -14.63
C HIS A 263 2.77 3.56 -13.88
N ILE A 264 3.97 3.19 -13.44
CA ILE A 264 4.22 1.97 -12.67
C ILE A 264 4.93 2.34 -11.37
N ALA A 265 4.32 1.99 -10.23
CA ALA A 265 4.91 2.20 -8.93
C ALA A 265 5.48 0.89 -8.36
N PHE A 266 6.75 0.89 -8.00
CA PHE A 266 7.38 -0.23 -7.30
C PHE A 266 7.01 -0.19 -5.82
N TYR A 267 6.31 -1.23 -5.38
CA TYR A 267 5.85 -1.34 -3.98
C TYR A 267 6.70 -2.29 -3.13
N ASP A 268 7.89 -2.62 -3.63
CA ASP A 268 8.89 -3.41 -2.93
C ASP A 268 9.30 -2.78 -1.60
N ASP A 269 9.47 -3.59 -0.57
CA ASP A 269 10.00 -3.15 0.73
C ASP A 269 11.52 -2.88 0.67
N ALA A 270 12.25 -3.57 -0.24
CA ALA A 270 13.70 -3.50 -0.37
C ALA A 270 14.15 -3.55 -1.85
N LEU A 271 13.61 -2.65 -2.68
CA LEU A 271 13.81 -2.63 -4.14
C LEU A 271 15.29 -2.68 -4.57
N LEU A 272 16.17 -2.00 -3.82
CA LEU A 272 17.59 -1.90 -4.17
C LEU A 272 18.47 -3.03 -3.61
N LEU A 273 17.89 -4.02 -2.91
CA LEU A 273 18.65 -5.17 -2.45
C LEU A 273 19.09 -6.02 -3.65
N ASN A 274 20.35 -6.45 -3.66
CA ASN A 274 20.95 -7.20 -4.77
C ASN A 274 20.78 -6.52 -6.16
N ARG A 275 20.67 -5.19 -6.19
CA ARG A 275 20.27 -4.41 -7.37
C ARG A 275 21.06 -4.74 -8.65
N GLN A 276 22.36 -5.06 -8.55
CA GLN A 276 23.20 -5.37 -9.71
C GLN A 276 22.71 -6.60 -10.48
N TRP A 277 22.21 -7.60 -9.76
CA TRP A 277 21.72 -8.86 -10.33
C TRP A 277 20.22 -8.86 -10.58
N HIS A 278 19.50 -7.86 -10.08
CA HIS A 278 18.05 -7.79 -10.15
C HIS A 278 17.58 -6.50 -10.80
N LEU A 279 17.41 -5.39 -10.05
CA LEU A 279 16.81 -4.15 -10.59
C LEU A 279 17.60 -3.61 -11.79
N SER A 280 18.94 -3.59 -11.76
CA SER A 280 19.74 -3.10 -12.90
C SER A 280 19.44 -3.88 -14.17
N LYS A 281 19.28 -5.21 -14.07
CA LYS A 281 18.93 -6.06 -15.24
C LYS A 281 17.53 -5.76 -15.78
N ILE A 282 16.58 -5.51 -14.88
CA ILE A 282 15.22 -5.08 -15.28
C ILE A 282 15.30 -3.74 -16.02
N LEU A 283 16.01 -2.75 -15.46
CA LEU A 283 16.10 -1.40 -16.03
C LEU A 283 16.88 -1.38 -17.36
N GLU A 284 17.98 -2.13 -17.46
CA GLU A 284 18.70 -2.33 -18.74
C GLU A 284 17.78 -2.85 -19.84
N SER A 285 16.96 -3.85 -19.51
CA SER A 285 16.02 -4.45 -20.46
C SER A 285 14.94 -3.45 -20.85
N ILE A 286 14.31 -2.77 -19.89
CA ILE A 286 13.25 -1.78 -20.17
C ILE A 286 13.78 -0.59 -20.99
N ALA A 287 14.98 -0.10 -20.68
CA ALA A 287 15.59 1.01 -21.42
C ALA A 287 15.80 0.71 -22.91
N ARG A 288 16.02 -0.57 -23.29
CA ARG A 288 16.14 -0.99 -24.69
C ARG A 288 14.84 -0.88 -25.48
N PHE A 289 13.69 -1.04 -24.81
CA PHE A 289 12.38 -0.95 -25.49
C PHE A 289 11.96 0.49 -25.79
N GLN A 290 12.58 1.50 -25.17
CA GLN A 290 12.28 2.93 -25.36
C GLN A 290 10.78 3.24 -25.25
N ILE A 291 10.07 2.51 -24.38
CA ILE A 291 8.64 2.70 -24.12
C ILE A 291 8.44 3.87 -23.14
N GLY A 292 7.45 4.71 -23.40
CA GLY A 292 7.16 5.90 -22.60
C GLY A 292 6.47 5.56 -21.26
N LEU A 293 7.19 4.87 -20.37
CA LEU A 293 6.74 4.57 -19.01
C LEU A 293 7.32 5.56 -17.98
N ASN A 294 6.54 5.86 -16.96
CA ASN A 294 6.95 6.63 -15.80
C ASN A 294 7.00 5.71 -14.57
N PHE A 295 8.17 5.56 -13.97
CA PHE A 295 8.37 4.76 -12.78
C PHE A 295 8.41 5.60 -11.52
N HIS A 296 7.86 5.06 -10.42
CA HIS A 296 7.71 5.72 -9.14
C HIS A 296 8.18 4.79 -8.00
N THR A 297 8.78 5.36 -6.95
CA THR A 297 9.30 4.61 -5.79
C THR A 297 8.64 5.07 -4.48
N PRO A 298 7.33 4.82 -4.29
CA PRO A 298 6.59 5.34 -3.13
C PRO A 298 7.14 4.88 -1.77
N ASN A 299 7.72 3.68 -1.68
CA ASN A 299 8.24 3.14 -0.42
C ASN A 299 9.61 3.71 -0.01
N GLY A 300 10.21 4.55 -0.87
CA GLY A 300 11.53 5.11 -0.64
C GLY A 300 12.67 4.14 -0.96
N LEU A 301 13.77 4.71 -1.43
CA LEU A 301 14.99 3.98 -1.76
C LEU A 301 16.05 4.26 -0.69
N SER A 302 16.84 3.26 -0.33
CA SER A 302 17.99 3.46 0.55
C SER A 302 19.08 4.28 -0.18
N PRO A 303 19.44 5.48 0.29
CA PRO A 303 20.50 6.31 -0.32
C PRO A 303 21.84 5.57 -0.43
N ARG A 304 22.15 4.67 0.50
CA ARG A 304 23.38 3.88 0.51
C ARG A 304 23.58 3.05 -0.75
N ALA A 305 22.49 2.62 -1.37
CA ALA A 305 22.51 1.76 -2.55
C ALA A 305 22.42 2.53 -3.88
N VAL A 306 22.31 3.86 -3.84
CA VAL A 306 22.28 4.70 -5.05
C VAL A 306 23.69 5.12 -5.43
N ASP A 307 24.13 4.73 -6.62
CA ASP A 307 25.37 5.18 -7.26
C ASP A 307 25.10 5.75 -8.65
N GLY A 308 26.16 6.19 -9.36
CA GLY A 308 26.06 6.84 -10.67
C GLY A 308 25.53 5.90 -11.76
N GLU A 309 25.86 4.63 -11.70
CA GLU A 309 25.38 3.63 -12.67
C GLU A 309 23.88 3.44 -12.53
N LEU A 310 23.40 3.16 -11.30
CA LEU A 310 21.97 3.01 -11.03
C LEU A 310 21.21 4.29 -11.37
N ALA A 311 21.69 5.47 -10.96
CA ALA A 311 21.05 6.74 -11.24
C ALA A 311 20.86 6.96 -12.76
N THR A 312 21.90 6.62 -13.56
CA THR A 312 21.85 6.70 -15.02
C THR A 312 20.83 5.71 -15.61
N LEU A 313 20.79 4.47 -15.13
CA LEU A 313 19.81 3.48 -15.55
C LEU A 313 18.38 3.89 -15.19
N MET A 314 18.16 4.39 -13.99
CA MET A 314 16.86 4.92 -13.55
C MET A 314 16.39 6.04 -14.49
N ARG A 315 17.27 6.97 -14.85
CA ARG A 315 16.93 8.06 -15.78
C ARG A 315 16.55 7.54 -17.15
N LYS A 316 17.34 6.61 -17.70
CA LYS A 316 17.08 5.99 -19.02
C LYS A 316 15.80 5.16 -19.04
N ALA A 317 15.49 4.47 -17.95
CA ALA A 317 14.30 3.65 -17.84
C ALA A 317 13.00 4.46 -17.63
N GLY A 318 13.09 5.73 -17.19
CA GLY A 318 11.93 6.60 -17.02
C GLY A 318 11.46 6.80 -15.58
N PHE A 319 12.34 6.75 -14.58
CA PHE A 319 11.97 7.13 -13.22
C PHE A 319 11.70 8.63 -13.14
N THR A 320 10.51 9.00 -12.68
CA THR A 320 10.04 10.39 -12.61
C THR A 320 9.72 10.85 -11.19
N SER A 321 9.41 9.93 -10.27
CA SER A 321 9.16 10.25 -8.86
C SER A 321 10.10 9.41 -7.99
N ILE A 322 11.16 10.05 -7.49
CA ILE A 322 12.15 9.40 -6.64
C ILE A 322 11.94 9.85 -5.20
N PHE A 323 11.79 8.86 -4.33
CA PHE A 323 11.74 9.04 -2.89
C PHE A 323 12.96 8.32 -2.28
N LEU A 324 13.71 9.02 -1.44
CA LEU A 324 14.83 8.46 -0.67
C LEU A 324 14.44 8.36 0.80
N SER A 325 14.92 7.35 1.50
CA SER A 325 14.68 7.14 2.92
C SER A 325 15.90 7.59 3.73
N LEU A 326 15.80 8.75 4.39
CA LEU A 326 16.77 9.18 5.42
C LEU A 326 16.31 8.75 6.80
N GLU A 327 15.01 8.85 7.05
CA GLU A 327 14.31 8.62 8.31
C GLU A 327 14.66 9.64 9.38
N SER A 328 15.93 9.73 9.77
CA SER A 328 16.46 10.71 10.73
C SER A 328 17.91 11.08 10.38
N SER A 329 18.36 12.28 10.79
CA SER A 329 19.77 12.67 10.77
C SER A 329 20.50 12.36 12.09
N ASP A 330 19.76 11.94 13.12
CA ASP A 330 20.32 11.55 14.42
C ASP A 330 20.88 10.13 14.35
N THR A 331 22.21 10.03 14.41
CA THR A 331 22.91 8.74 14.28
C THR A 331 22.68 7.79 15.45
N ASP A 332 22.45 8.31 16.66
CA ASP A 332 22.20 7.47 17.84
C ASP A 332 20.79 6.91 17.79
N TRP A 333 19.83 7.71 17.31
CA TRP A 333 18.48 7.26 17.03
C TRP A 333 18.46 6.15 15.95
N LEU A 334 19.16 6.35 14.84
CA LEU A 334 19.26 5.38 13.76
C LEU A 334 19.88 4.05 14.21
N ARG A 335 20.85 4.09 15.14
CA ARG A 335 21.44 2.84 15.72
C ARG A 335 20.43 2.00 16.47
N GLN A 336 19.42 2.62 17.05
CA GLN A 336 18.37 1.95 17.85
C GLN A 336 17.19 1.48 16.99
N THR A 337 16.89 2.19 15.89
CA THR A 337 15.66 2.01 15.14
C THR A 337 15.82 1.26 13.81
N GLY A 338 17.02 1.20 13.24
CA GLY A 338 17.19 0.53 11.94
C GLY A 338 18.57 0.63 11.32
N PRO A 339 18.67 0.31 10.03
CA PRO A 339 19.92 0.41 9.29
C PRO A 339 20.33 1.88 9.16
N LYS A 340 21.59 2.14 9.44
CA LYS A 340 22.17 3.49 9.39
C LYS A 340 22.18 4.00 7.95
N VAL A 341 21.48 5.09 7.69
CA VAL A 341 21.68 5.96 6.54
C VAL A 341 22.30 7.24 7.08
N GLU A 342 23.53 7.52 6.73
CA GLU A 342 24.23 8.71 7.19
C GLU A 342 23.98 9.89 6.24
N ALA A 343 24.20 11.12 6.74
CA ALA A 343 24.06 12.33 5.92
C ALA A 343 24.91 12.24 4.64
N ALA A 344 26.14 11.71 4.76
CA ALA A 344 27.04 11.51 3.62
C ALA A 344 26.50 10.53 2.58
N ASP A 345 25.75 9.51 2.99
CA ASP A 345 25.08 8.60 2.06
C ASP A 345 24.00 9.31 1.25
N LEU A 346 23.22 10.17 1.91
CA LEU A 346 22.19 10.96 1.25
C LEU A 346 22.81 11.96 0.25
N GLU A 347 23.84 12.69 0.67
CA GLU A 347 24.54 13.66 -0.17
C GLU A 347 25.11 12.98 -1.42
N ARG A 348 25.84 11.87 -1.25
CA ARG A 348 26.37 11.07 -2.36
C ARG A 348 25.27 10.59 -3.31
N ALA A 349 24.15 10.12 -2.79
CA ALA A 349 23.01 9.67 -3.62
C ALA A 349 22.42 10.82 -4.43
N LEU A 350 22.26 12.01 -3.81
CA LEU A 350 21.76 13.20 -4.49
C LEU A 350 22.74 13.67 -5.58
N ASP A 351 24.06 13.62 -5.34
CA ASP A 351 25.09 13.93 -6.35
C ASP A 351 25.01 12.99 -7.55
N CYS A 352 24.84 11.68 -7.30
CA CYS A 352 24.70 10.69 -8.36
C CYS A 352 23.45 10.92 -9.20
N LEU A 353 22.31 11.19 -8.55
CA LEU A 353 21.06 11.49 -9.24
C LEU A 353 21.15 12.81 -10.03
N GLU A 354 21.76 13.84 -9.48
CA GLU A 354 21.95 15.13 -10.16
C GLU A 354 22.82 14.98 -11.40
N LYS A 355 23.95 14.27 -11.31
CA LYS A 355 24.81 13.93 -12.45
C LYS A 355 24.08 13.12 -13.54
N ALA A 356 23.09 12.32 -13.14
CA ALA A 356 22.23 11.59 -14.08
C ALA A 356 21.10 12.45 -14.69
N GLY A 357 20.99 13.74 -14.32
CA GLY A 357 20.05 14.71 -14.90
C GLY A 357 18.75 14.89 -14.12
N TYR A 358 18.69 14.47 -12.85
CA TYR A 358 17.61 14.84 -11.94
C TYR A 358 17.91 16.18 -11.27
N ARG A 359 16.87 16.95 -10.93
CA ARG A 359 17.03 18.15 -10.12
C ARG A 359 16.80 17.80 -8.66
N ARG A 360 17.71 18.23 -7.76
CA ARG A 360 17.63 17.89 -6.34
C ARG A 360 16.27 18.23 -5.71
N HIS A 361 15.69 19.39 -6.04
CA HIS A 361 14.39 19.83 -5.53
C HIS A 361 13.19 18.99 -6.03
N GLU A 362 13.37 18.13 -7.04
CA GLU A 362 12.37 17.16 -7.50
C GLU A 362 12.46 15.84 -6.72
N ILE A 363 13.60 15.57 -6.06
CA ILE A 363 13.81 14.36 -5.26
C ILE A 363 13.19 14.57 -3.87
N SER A 364 12.33 13.67 -3.49
CA SER A 364 11.70 13.66 -2.15
C SER A 364 12.52 12.82 -1.19
N VAL A 365 12.71 13.30 0.06
CA VAL A 365 13.43 12.57 1.10
C VAL A 365 12.52 12.39 2.31
N TYR A 366 12.26 11.15 2.69
CA TYR A 366 11.44 10.83 3.87
C TYR A 366 12.21 11.13 5.16
N VAL A 367 11.51 11.83 6.06
CA VAL A 367 11.90 12.07 7.44
C VAL A 367 10.77 11.52 8.31
N LEU A 368 11.06 10.55 9.17
CA LEU A 368 10.08 9.98 10.10
C LEU A 368 9.69 10.99 11.17
N VAL A 369 8.44 10.99 11.55
CA VAL A 369 7.90 11.82 12.63
C VAL A 369 6.89 11.04 13.46
N GLY A 370 6.99 11.17 14.78
CA GLY A 370 6.06 10.58 15.73
C GLY A 370 6.44 9.20 16.22
N GLN A 371 7.69 8.75 16.05
CA GLN A 371 8.16 7.52 16.70
C GLN A 371 8.18 7.67 18.24
N PRO A 372 8.09 6.57 19.00
CA PRO A 372 8.25 6.61 20.45
C PRO A 372 9.55 7.31 20.84
N LEU A 373 9.50 8.18 21.86
CA LEU A 373 10.64 8.92 22.39
C LEU A 373 11.33 9.90 21.44
N GLN A 374 10.86 10.07 20.21
CA GLN A 374 11.40 11.04 19.25
C GLN A 374 11.10 12.47 19.70
N THR A 375 12.09 13.36 19.62
CA THR A 375 11.94 14.79 19.94
C THR A 375 11.67 15.64 18.70
N GLY A 376 11.07 16.81 18.90
CA GLY A 376 10.84 17.77 17.83
C GLY A 376 12.13 18.30 17.20
N ASP A 377 13.21 18.45 18.00
CA ASP A 377 14.52 18.90 17.49
C ASP A 377 15.13 17.89 16.54
N GLN A 378 15.10 16.60 16.84
CA GLN A 378 15.57 15.54 15.95
C GLN A 378 14.88 15.59 14.57
N VAL A 379 13.57 15.86 14.56
CA VAL A 379 12.83 16.02 13.29
C VAL A 379 13.24 17.31 12.58
N ARG A 380 13.32 18.43 13.30
CA ARG A 380 13.70 19.73 12.72
C ARG A 380 15.11 19.70 12.11
N ASP A 381 16.07 19.08 12.78
CA ASP A 381 17.44 18.92 12.28
C ASP A 381 17.48 18.06 11.01
N SER A 382 16.71 16.98 10.97
CA SER A 382 16.58 16.14 9.78
C SER A 382 15.97 16.91 8.60
N LEU A 383 14.92 17.72 8.83
CA LEU A 383 14.33 18.57 7.80
C LEU A 383 15.31 19.63 7.30
N LYS A 384 16.07 20.23 8.21
CA LYS A 384 17.11 21.23 7.88
C LYS A 384 18.21 20.63 7.01
N LEU A 385 18.72 19.45 7.37
CA LEU A 385 19.74 18.74 6.59
C LEU A 385 19.25 18.48 5.15
N VAL A 386 18.04 17.90 4.99
CA VAL A 386 17.50 17.60 3.66
C VAL A 386 17.43 18.85 2.78
N ARG A 387 17.05 20.01 3.35
CA ARG A 387 16.99 21.27 2.62
C ARG A 387 18.38 21.82 2.29
N GLN A 388 19.32 21.76 3.22
CA GLN A 388 20.70 22.19 2.98
C GLN A 388 21.32 21.42 1.82
N LEU A 389 20.94 20.15 1.64
CA LEU A 389 21.33 19.34 0.49
C LEU A 389 20.52 19.63 -0.78
N GLY A 390 19.57 20.57 -0.76
CA GLY A 390 18.77 20.99 -1.91
C GLY A 390 17.62 20.06 -2.27
N ALA A 391 17.37 19.00 -1.49
CA ALA A 391 16.29 18.05 -1.72
C ALA A 391 14.98 18.46 -1.00
N ARG A 392 13.89 17.81 -1.36
CA ARG A 392 12.55 18.11 -0.83
C ARG A 392 12.19 17.20 0.35
N PRO A 393 12.14 17.70 1.59
CA PRO A 393 11.73 16.87 2.73
C PRO A 393 10.27 16.46 2.64
N ARG A 394 9.99 15.23 3.06
CA ARG A 394 8.65 14.64 3.17
C ARG A 394 8.49 13.98 4.53
N LEU A 395 7.55 14.49 5.32
CA LEU A 395 7.21 13.86 6.60
C LEU A 395 6.54 12.50 6.36
N ALA A 396 7.17 11.44 6.86
CA ALA A 396 6.62 10.11 6.96
C ALA A 396 6.13 9.90 8.40
N TYR A 397 4.81 9.81 8.56
CA TYR A 397 4.21 9.69 9.88
C TYR A 397 4.26 8.24 10.34
N TYR A 398 4.82 8.02 11.53
CA TYR A 398 4.83 6.71 12.17
C TYR A 398 3.40 6.28 12.51
N SER A 399 3.16 4.99 12.38
CA SER A 399 1.95 4.30 12.79
C SER A 399 2.37 3.13 13.67
N PRO A 400 1.86 2.99 14.91
CA PRO A 400 2.20 1.85 15.75
C PRO A 400 1.60 0.58 15.15
N VAL A 401 2.48 -0.33 14.75
CA VAL A 401 2.08 -1.59 14.12
C VAL A 401 2.27 -2.72 15.11
N PRO A 402 1.22 -3.49 15.45
CA PRO A 402 1.32 -4.62 16.37
C PRO A 402 2.44 -5.60 15.99
N GLY A 403 3.20 -6.05 16.98
CA GLY A 403 4.32 -6.99 16.82
C GLY A 403 5.63 -6.33 16.38
N THR A 404 5.69 -5.01 16.21
CA THR A 404 6.95 -4.27 16.00
C THR A 404 7.58 -3.85 17.34
N ARG A 405 8.91 -3.65 17.36
CA ARG A 405 9.61 -3.23 18.58
C ARG A 405 9.09 -1.87 19.11
N ASP A 406 8.82 -0.92 18.21
CA ASP A 406 8.29 0.39 18.61
C ASP A 406 6.87 0.28 19.20
N TYR A 407 6.07 -0.67 18.73
CA TYR A 407 4.76 -0.95 19.32
C TYR A 407 4.88 -1.50 20.74
N GLU A 408 5.81 -2.44 20.96
CA GLU A 408 6.09 -2.99 22.29
C GLU A 408 6.57 -1.92 23.29
N LEU A 409 7.42 -0.98 22.84
CA LEU A 409 7.83 0.16 23.65
C LEU A 409 6.62 1.02 24.10
N LEU A 410 5.61 1.19 23.24
CA LEU A 410 4.40 1.92 23.61
C LEU A 410 3.52 1.14 24.60
N LEU A 411 3.49 -0.19 24.53
CA LEU A 411 2.83 -1.05 25.53
C LEU A 411 3.57 -0.97 26.87
N GLU A 412 4.89 -1.16 26.87
CA GLU A 412 5.76 -1.08 28.05
C GLU A 412 5.62 0.28 28.77
N ALA A 413 5.50 1.36 28.00
CA ALA A 413 5.28 2.72 28.52
C ALA A 413 3.82 3.01 28.94
N GLY A 414 2.89 2.06 28.80
CA GLY A 414 1.47 2.24 29.11
C GLY A 414 0.74 3.25 28.20
N LYS A 415 1.33 3.58 27.03
CA LYS A 415 0.75 4.51 26.06
C LYS A 415 -0.29 3.82 25.17
N LEU A 416 -0.14 2.54 24.96
CA LEU A 416 -1.11 1.66 24.29
C LEU A 416 -1.41 0.48 25.20
N LYS A 417 -2.49 -0.23 24.88
CA LYS A 417 -2.86 -1.51 25.50
C LYS A 417 -2.97 -2.57 24.42
N THR A 418 -2.82 -3.83 24.78
CA THR A 418 -2.92 -4.96 23.84
C THR A 418 -4.29 -5.08 23.18
N ASP A 419 -5.34 -4.60 23.85
CA ASP A 419 -6.72 -4.56 23.37
C ASP A 419 -7.13 -3.17 22.82
N SER A 420 -6.18 -2.26 22.63
CA SER A 420 -6.47 -0.95 22.05
C SER A 420 -7.12 -1.11 20.68
N ASP A 421 -8.15 -0.28 20.43
CA ASP A 421 -8.80 -0.23 19.11
C ASP A 421 -7.76 0.13 18.02
N PRO A 422 -7.68 -0.61 16.89
CA PRO A 422 -6.76 -0.28 15.80
C PRO A 422 -6.89 1.15 15.24
N LEU A 423 -7.96 1.87 15.50
CA LEU A 423 -8.08 3.29 15.16
C LEU A 423 -6.94 4.12 15.78
N VAL A 424 -6.44 3.77 16.97
CA VAL A 424 -5.31 4.48 17.58
C VAL A 424 -4.00 4.31 16.81
N HIS A 425 -3.91 3.31 15.93
CA HIS A 425 -2.76 3.16 15.04
C HIS A 425 -2.70 4.23 13.93
N ASN A 426 -3.74 5.06 13.79
CA ASN A 426 -3.75 6.09 12.76
C ASN A 426 -2.58 7.06 12.95
N LYS A 427 -1.77 7.18 11.92
CA LYS A 427 -0.55 7.99 11.88
C LYS A 427 -0.75 9.48 12.22
N LEU A 428 -1.98 10.00 12.22
CA LEU A 428 -2.26 11.41 12.49
C LEU A 428 -2.74 11.67 13.92
N VAL A 429 -2.99 10.61 14.70
CA VAL A 429 -3.51 10.77 16.07
C VAL A 429 -2.43 10.66 17.13
N PHE A 430 -1.18 10.37 16.79
CA PHE A 430 -0.11 10.16 17.74
C PHE A 430 0.05 11.30 18.77
N PRO A 431 -0.13 12.60 18.46
CA PRO A 431 0.00 13.66 19.44
C PRO A 431 -1.08 13.60 20.53
N TYR A 432 -2.17 12.87 20.29
CA TYR A 432 -3.32 12.78 21.19
C TYR A 432 -3.34 11.49 22.00
N PHE A 433 -2.59 10.47 21.60
CA PHE A 433 -2.65 9.14 22.24
C PHE A 433 -1.30 8.66 22.76
N TRP A 434 -0.26 8.63 21.93
CA TRP A 434 0.96 7.90 22.26
C TRP A 434 2.27 8.61 21.88
N GLY A 435 2.21 9.69 21.12
CA GLY A 435 3.40 10.42 20.69
C GLY A 435 4.02 11.26 21.79
N SER A 436 5.31 11.59 21.64
CA SER A 436 6.06 12.50 22.51
C SER A 436 5.95 13.96 22.08
N LEU A 437 5.48 14.23 20.86
CA LEU A 437 5.29 15.58 20.31
C LEU A 437 3.90 16.10 20.60
N SER A 438 3.76 17.35 21.02
CA SER A 438 2.46 18.01 21.16
C SER A 438 1.82 18.32 19.81
N PRO A 439 0.49 18.55 19.75
CA PRO A 439 -0.17 18.99 18.54
C PRO A 439 0.42 20.29 17.96
N GLU A 440 0.83 21.22 18.83
CA GLU A 440 1.41 22.52 18.49
C GLU A 440 2.77 22.34 17.84
N GLU A 441 3.66 21.56 18.47
CA GLU A 441 4.98 21.21 17.92
C GLU A 441 4.85 20.51 16.55
N LEU A 442 3.88 19.61 16.40
CA LEU A 442 3.62 18.96 15.11
C LEU A 442 3.20 19.95 14.03
N GLU A 443 2.36 20.95 14.36
CA GLU A 443 1.97 21.96 13.37
C GLU A 443 3.16 22.88 13.00
N GLU A 444 4.07 23.16 13.91
CA GLU A 444 5.33 23.87 13.62
C GLU A 444 6.22 23.05 12.69
N ILE A 445 6.42 21.76 12.97
CA ILE A 445 7.18 20.84 12.13
C ILE A 445 6.57 20.75 10.73
N LYS A 446 5.23 20.68 10.62
CA LYS A 446 4.54 20.67 9.32
C LYS A 446 4.74 21.95 8.53
N ARG A 447 4.69 23.11 9.20
CA ARG A 447 4.98 24.41 8.58
C ARG A 447 6.43 24.44 8.10
N ALA A 448 7.35 24.05 8.96
CA ALA A 448 8.75 23.88 8.61
C ALA A 448 8.90 22.89 7.42
N GLY A 449 8.21 21.76 7.37
CA GLY A 449 8.24 20.80 6.26
C GLY A 449 7.71 21.31 4.91
N ARG A 450 6.90 22.38 4.90
CA ARG A 450 6.28 22.97 3.68
C ARG A 450 7.04 24.15 3.11
N GLN A 451 7.89 24.80 3.90
CA GLN A 451 8.74 25.89 3.41
C GLN A 451 9.78 25.29 2.46
N SER A 452 9.60 25.48 1.18
CA SER A 452 10.52 25.10 0.10
C SER A 452 11.47 26.23 -0.21
#